data_29baafc96058654213c6acdcb531c2d2
#
_entry.id   29baafc96058654213c6acdcb531c2d2
#
_cell.length_a   1.000
_cell.length_b   1.000
_cell.length_c   1.000
_cell.angle_alpha   90.00
_cell.angle_beta   90.00
_cell.angle_gamma   90.00
#
_symmetry.space_group_name_H-M   'P 1'
#
loop_
_entity.id
_entity.type
_entity.pdbx_description
1 polymer ?
#
loop_
_entity_poly.entity_id
_entity_poly.type
_entity_poly.pdbx_seq_one_letter_code
_entity_poly.pdbx_strand_id
1 'polypeptide(L)'
;MADRFTGNYGIGGNEVRVEGQESILEIPQNKTLIAQKLTTNTPVKPEIVTGLKTIDEVFEHYDPKVNVAFEDDKGQVIREQLAFKNVGDFSINGLVQQSPYLGDLRTKNEQYKKMIKQLKTNKVLKLALQDPEAKKSIIETLETLIKEIDQTDK
;
A
#
# COMPACT_ATOMS: atom_id res chain seq x y z
N MET A 1 35.09 -41.79 13.01
CA MET A 1 35.91 -40.55 13.02
C MET A 1 35.18 -39.56 13.93
N ALA A 2 35.84 -39.13 14.98
CA ALA A 2 35.21 -38.42 16.07
C ALA A 2 34.86 -36.99 15.64
N ASP A 3 33.56 -36.65 15.76
CA ASP A 3 33.10 -35.27 15.69
C ASP A 3 33.77 -34.46 16.79
N ARG A 4 34.61 -33.51 16.40
CA ARG A 4 35.19 -32.56 17.34
C ARG A 4 34.08 -31.58 17.75
N PHE A 5 33.55 -31.82 18.94
CA PHE A 5 32.77 -30.86 19.69
C PHE A 5 33.58 -29.58 19.87
N THR A 6 33.25 -28.54 19.10
CA THR A 6 33.76 -27.18 19.30
C THR A 6 32.73 -26.36 20.06
N GLY A 7 32.23 -26.90 21.15
CA GLY A 7 31.36 -26.16 22.07
C GLY A 7 32.21 -25.24 22.96
N ASN A 8 31.85 -23.99 23.07
CA ASN A 8 32.41 -23.05 24.01
C ASN A 8 31.79 -23.31 25.39
N TYR A 9 32.54 -23.84 26.34
CA TYR A 9 32.03 -24.18 27.68
C TYR A 9 32.29 -23.04 28.65
N GLY A 10 31.26 -22.58 29.36
CA GLY A 10 31.37 -21.65 30.49
C GLY A 10 31.88 -22.34 31.76
N ILE A 11 32.18 -21.57 32.79
CA ILE A 11 32.54 -22.06 34.13
C ILE A 11 31.38 -22.88 34.72
N GLY A 12 31.60 -24.18 34.87
CA GLY A 12 30.59 -25.12 35.33
C GLY A 12 30.21 -26.22 34.35
N GLY A 13 30.87 -26.30 33.18
CA GLY A 13 30.67 -27.37 32.19
C GLY A 13 29.37 -27.31 31.40
N ASN A 14 28.58 -26.26 31.55
CA ASN A 14 27.38 -26.05 30.76
C ASN A 14 27.75 -25.46 29.39
N GLU A 15 27.24 -26.05 28.34
CA GLU A 15 27.34 -25.54 26.99
C GLU A 15 26.68 -24.16 26.90
N VAL A 16 27.50 -23.13 26.70
CA VAL A 16 26.98 -21.78 26.39
C VAL A 16 26.69 -21.75 24.90
N ARG A 17 25.42 -21.77 24.52
CA ARG A 17 25.07 -21.49 23.13
C ARG A 17 25.53 -20.07 22.80
N VAL A 18 26.48 -19.96 21.90
CA VAL A 18 26.86 -18.68 21.32
C VAL A 18 25.68 -18.25 20.45
N GLU A 19 24.79 -17.42 20.99
CA GLU A 19 23.82 -16.66 20.21
C GLU A 19 24.59 -15.65 19.38
N GLY A 20 25.08 -16.05 18.24
CA GLY A 20 25.93 -15.16 17.46
C GLY A 20 26.16 -15.59 16.03
N GLN A 21 25.58 -16.66 15.61
CA GLN A 21 25.39 -16.87 14.17
C GLN A 21 24.00 -16.36 13.85
N GLU A 22 23.93 -15.11 13.38
CA GLU A 22 22.80 -14.66 12.57
C GLU A 22 22.70 -15.64 11.42
N SER A 23 21.90 -16.69 11.60
CA SER A 23 21.56 -17.58 10.51
C SER A 23 20.86 -16.69 9.49
N ILE A 24 21.51 -16.51 8.35
CA ILE A 24 20.87 -15.85 7.21
C ILE A 24 19.66 -16.71 6.87
N LEU A 25 18.49 -16.28 7.35
CA LEU A 25 17.24 -16.93 7.00
C LEU A 25 16.99 -16.66 5.53
N GLU A 26 16.82 -17.72 4.77
CA GLU A 26 16.43 -17.60 3.37
C GLU A 26 15.16 -16.75 3.25
N ILE A 27 15.22 -15.73 2.40
CA ILE A 27 14.04 -14.91 2.11
C ILE A 27 13.02 -15.78 1.37
N PRO A 28 11.82 -15.98 1.93
CA PRO A 28 10.81 -16.79 1.26
C PRO A 28 10.54 -16.29 -0.16
N GLN A 29 10.40 -17.19 -1.13
CA GLN A 29 10.19 -16.85 -2.54
C GLN A 29 8.92 -16.02 -2.81
N ASN A 30 7.98 -15.99 -1.87
CA ASN A 30 6.74 -15.20 -1.94
C ASN A 30 6.90 -13.76 -1.41
N LYS A 31 8.11 -13.33 -1.06
CA LYS A 31 8.39 -11.97 -0.62
C LYS A 31 9.18 -11.22 -1.69
N THR A 32 8.79 -9.98 -1.92
CA THR A 32 9.49 -9.07 -2.83
C THR A 32 10.16 -7.97 -2.01
N LEU A 33 11.46 -7.78 -2.23
CA LEU A 33 12.19 -6.64 -1.68
C LEU A 33 12.12 -5.49 -2.69
N ILE A 34 11.57 -4.37 -2.27
CA ILE A 34 11.60 -3.12 -3.03
C ILE A 34 12.56 -2.18 -2.33
N ALA A 35 13.59 -1.74 -3.05
CA ALA A 35 14.54 -0.76 -2.55
C ALA A 35 14.51 0.46 -3.46
N GLN A 36 14.26 1.63 -2.90
CA GLN A 36 14.18 2.89 -3.63
C GLN A 36 14.87 4.00 -2.84
N LYS A 37 15.58 4.90 -3.55
CA LYS A 37 16.12 6.11 -2.97
C LYS A 37 15.03 7.19 -2.94
N LEU A 38 14.67 7.64 -1.75
CA LEU A 38 13.62 8.63 -1.53
C LEU A 38 14.16 10.02 -1.12
N THR A 39 15.48 10.19 -1.11
CA THR A 39 16.14 11.45 -0.78
C THR A 39 16.62 12.15 -2.03
N THR A 40 16.48 13.49 -2.10
CA THR A 40 16.86 14.31 -3.24
C THR A 40 18.37 14.46 -3.37
N ASN A 41 19.08 14.55 -2.24
CA ASN A 41 20.51 14.79 -2.22
C ASN A 41 21.30 13.50 -2.35
N THR A 42 22.27 13.49 -3.27
CA THR A 42 23.24 12.39 -3.36
C THR A 42 24.54 12.88 -2.76
N PRO A 43 24.94 12.41 -1.57
CA PRO A 43 26.21 12.78 -1.02
C PRO A 43 27.34 12.25 -1.91
N VAL A 44 28.33 13.09 -2.20
CA VAL A 44 29.52 12.72 -2.98
C VAL A 44 30.40 11.76 -2.18
N LYS A 45 30.35 11.86 -0.85
CA LYS A 45 31.04 10.96 0.10
C LYS A 45 30.06 10.48 1.15
N PRO A 46 30.27 9.28 1.72
CA PRO A 46 29.49 8.83 2.87
C PRO A 46 29.63 9.84 4.01
N GLU A 47 28.52 10.32 4.52
CA GLU A 47 28.45 11.22 5.66
C GLU A 47 27.87 10.46 6.85
N ILE A 48 28.57 10.54 7.98
CA ILE A 48 28.10 9.95 9.23
C ILE A 48 27.24 10.97 9.96
N VAL A 49 25.93 10.76 9.96
CA VAL A 49 24.99 11.58 10.72
C VAL A 49 24.91 11.01 12.13
N THR A 50 25.23 11.83 13.12
CA THR A 50 25.19 11.47 14.54
C THR A 50 24.06 12.22 15.23
N GLY A 51 23.54 11.64 16.34
CA GLY A 51 22.52 12.29 17.17
C GLY A 51 21.10 11.86 16.89
N LEU A 52 20.83 11.10 15.82
CA LEU A 52 19.52 10.54 15.55
C LEU A 52 19.29 9.31 16.45
N LYS A 53 18.30 9.37 17.32
CA LYS A 53 18.00 8.32 18.31
C LYS A 53 16.74 7.51 17.94
N THR A 54 15.85 8.12 17.21
CA THR A 54 14.56 7.51 16.84
C THR A 54 14.40 7.46 15.33
N ILE A 55 13.55 6.54 14.86
CA ILE A 55 13.23 6.42 13.44
C ILE A 55 12.54 7.70 12.94
N ASP A 56 11.71 8.32 13.75
CA ASP A 56 11.00 9.55 13.38
C ASP A 56 11.97 10.71 13.17
N GLU A 57 13.01 10.84 13.99
CA GLU A 57 14.10 11.82 13.78
C GLU A 57 14.86 11.58 12.47
N VAL A 58 15.01 10.30 12.06
CA VAL A 58 15.61 9.95 10.77
C VAL A 58 14.72 10.42 9.62
N PHE A 59 13.40 10.21 9.71
CA PHE A 59 12.47 10.69 8.70
C PHE A 59 12.43 12.22 8.62
N GLU A 60 12.46 12.90 9.75
CA GLU A 60 12.51 14.37 9.79
C GLU A 60 13.81 14.92 9.18
N HIS A 61 14.94 14.27 9.49
CA HIS A 61 16.25 14.71 8.98
C HIS A 61 16.39 14.52 7.47
N TYR A 62 15.94 13.37 6.94
CA TYR A 62 16.10 13.02 5.52
C TYR A 62 14.93 13.47 4.64
N ASP A 63 13.79 13.80 5.22
CA ASP A 63 12.55 14.27 4.53
C ASP A 63 12.27 13.48 3.24
N PRO A 64 12.10 12.13 3.32
CA PRO A 64 11.97 11.29 2.14
C PRO A 64 10.69 11.61 1.38
N LYS A 65 10.85 11.82 0.06
CA LYS A 65 9.75 12.16 -0.86
C LYS A 65 9.91 11.41 -2.17
N VAL A 66 8.80 11.10 -2.81
CA VAL A 66 8.78 10.51 -4.14
C VAL A 66 7.73 11.21 -5.00
N ASN A 67 8.11 11.54 -6.22
CA ASN A 67 7.17 12.02 -7.23
C ASN A 67 6.65 10.81 -8.00
N VAL A 68 5.36 10.62 -7.99
CA VAL A 68 4.66 9.55 -8.72
C VAL A 68 3.83 10.15 -9.84
N ALA A 69 3.71 9.42 -10.93
CA ALA A 69 2.85 9.77 -12.03
C ALA A 69 1.84 8.63 -12.21
N PHE A 70 0.58 8.94 -12.07
CA PHE A 70 -0.53 8.04 -12.35
C PHE A 70 -1.10 8.36 -13.72
N GLU A 71 -1.57 7.36 -14.41
CA GLU A 71 -2.31 7.53 -15.65
C GLU A 71 -3.79 7.23 -15.39
N ASP A 72 -4.65 8.19 -15.74
CA ASP A 72 -6.10 8.04 -15.63
C ASP A 72 -6.64 7.21 -16.82
N ASP A 73 -7.86 6.71 -16.69
CA ASP A 73 -8.59 5.96 -17.73
C ASP A 73 -8.68 6.71 -19.06
N LYS A 74 -8.48 8.02 -19.05
CA LYS A 74 -8.46 8.90 -20.22
C LYS A 74 -7.06 9.14 -20.79
N GLY A 75 -6.01 8.49 -20.24
CA GLY A 75 -4.63 8.70 -20.64
C GLY A 75 -4.02 10.01 -20.12
N GLN A 76 -4.67 10.69 -19.16
CA GLN A 76 -4.11 11.89 -18.54
C GLN A 76 -3.13 11.51 -17.43
N VAL A 77 -1.98 12.17 -17.41
CA VAL A 77 -0.94 11.94 -16.40
C VAL A 77 -1.18 12.88 -15.22
N ILE A 78 -1.51 12.30 -14.08
CA ILE A 78 -1.66 12.98 -12.79
C ILE A 78 -0.36 12.82 -12.02
N ARG A 79 0.29 13.93 -11.68
CA ARG A 79 1.55 13.92 -10.92
C ARG A 79 1.29 14.35 -9.49
N GLU A 80 1.73 13.51 -8.56
CA GLU A 80 1.60 13.77 -7.13
C GLU A 80 2.94 13.54 -6.44
N GLN A 81 3.16 14.22 -5.31
CA GLN A 81 4.32 14.00 -4.46
C GLN A 81 3.87 13.35 -3.17
N LEU A 82 4.45 12.20 -2.87
CA LEU A 82 4.25 11.51 -1.60
C LEU A 82 5.42 11.82 -0.68
N ALA A 83 5.13 12.19 0.56
CA ALA A 83 6.10 12.49 1.61
C ALA A 83 5.95 11.47 2.74
N PHE A 84 7.06 11.01 3.29
CA PHE A 84 7.07 9.98 4.32
C PHE A 84 7.67 10.55 5.60
N LYS A 85 6.83 10.78 6.61
CA LYS A 85 7.24 11.32 7.90
C LYS A 85 7.44 10.24 8.96
N ASN A 86 6.87 9.08 8.74
CA ASN A 86 6.97 7.92 9.62
C ASN A 86 6.76 6.63 8.84
N VAL A 87 7.04 5.49 9.48
CA VAL A 87 6.89 4.16 8.85
C VAL A 87 5.43 3.88 8.44
N GLY A 88 4.46 4.43 9.15
CA GLY A 88 3.03 4.25 8.85
C GLY A 88 2.60 4.84 7.51
N ASP A 89 3.30 5.87 7.02
CA ASP A 89 3.01 6.53 5.75
C ASP A 89 3.25 5.61 4.53
N PHE A 90 4.07 4.56 4.69
CA PHE A 90 4.24 3.53 3.66
C PHE A 90 3.09 2.52 3.60
N SER A 91 2.19 2.56 4.57
CA SER A 91 1.01 1.70 4.52
C SER A 91 0.03 2.13 3.43
N ILE A 92 -0.81 1.20 2.98
CA ILE A 92 -1.86 1.50 2.00
C ILE A 92 -2.74 2.67 2.48
N ASN A 93 -3.06 2.72 3.76
CA ASN A 93 -3.87 3.81 4.31
C ASN A 93 -3.12 5.14 4.29
N GLY A 94 -1.85 5.15 4.65
CA GLY A 94 -1.01 6.35 4.61
C GLY A 94 -0.87 6.91 3.18
N LEU A 95 -0.64 6.05 2.20
CA LEU A 95 -0.55 6.43 0.79
C LEU A 95 -1.87 7.00 0.25
N VAL A 96 -2.98 6.35 0.57
CA VAL A 96 -4.32 6.80 0.13
C VAL A 96 -4.71 8.14 0.76
N GLN A 97 -4.29 8.40 2.01
CA GLN A 97 -4.57 9.68 2.66
C GLN A 97 -3.79 10.85 2.05
N GLN A 98 -2.59 10.57 1.54
CA GLN A 98 -1.75 11.60 0.92
C GLN A 98 -2.09 11.87 -0.54
N SER A 99 -2.62 10.88 -1.26
CA SER A 99 -2.90 10.94 -2.69
C SER A 99 -4.39 11.11 -2.94
N PRO A 100 -4.86 12.26 -3.44
CA PRO A 100 -6.25 12.45 -3.89
C PRO A 100 -6.67 11.42 -4.92
N TYR A 101 -5.80 11.11 -5.88
CA TYR A 101 -6.09 10.11 -6.92
C TYR A 101 -6.37 8.72 -6.34
N LEU A 102 -5.52 8.25 -5.43
CA LEU A 102 -5.73 6.96 -4.75
C LEU A 102 -6.97 6.98 -3.85
N GLY A 103 -7.27 8.13 -3.23
CA GLY A 103 -8.48 8.35 -2.44
C GLY A 103 -9.75 8.17 -3.26
N ASP A 104 -9.80 8.77 -4.44
CA ASP A 104 -10.92 8.63 -5.38
C ASP A 104 -11.07 7.20 -5.87
N LEU A 105 -9.96 6.53 -6.22
CA LEU A 105 -9.97 5.13 -6.61
C LEU A 105 -10.49 4.23 -5.49
N ARG A 106 -10.10 4.49 -4.25
CA ARG A 106 -10.59 3.75 -3.08
C ARG A 106 -12.09 3.93 -2.91
N THR A 107 -12.56 5.18 -2.99
CA THR A 107 -13.99 5.49 -2.89
C THR A 107 -14.79 4.78 -3.98
N LYS A 108 -14.35 4.84 -5.23
CA LYS A 108 -14.97 4.10 -6.33
C LYS A 108 -14.98 2.58 -6.07
N ASN A 109 -13.87 2.02 -5.60
CA ASN A 109 -13.77 0.59 -5.28
C ASN A 109 -14.76 0.18 -4.19
N GLU A 110 -14.90 0.99 -3.14
CA GLU A 110 -15.87 0.74 -2.06
C GLU A 110 -17.32 0.82 -2.56
N GLN A 111 -17.63 1.79 -3.43
CA GLN A 111 -18.93 1.90 -4.06
C GLN A 111 -19.25 0.68 -4.93
N TYR A 112 -18.30 0.23 -5.75
CA TYR A 112 -18.48 -1.00 -6.54
C TYR A 112 -18.68 -2.23 -5.66
N LYS A 113 -17.92 -2.37 -4.58
CA LYS A 113 -18.12 -3.47 -3.62
C LYS A 113 -19.50 -3.44 -2.98
N LYS A 114 -20.02 -2.26 -2.62
CA LYS A 114 -21.38 -2.09 -2.10
C LYS A 114 -22.43 -2.48 -3.14
N MET A 115 -22.27 -2.04 -4.40
CA MET A 115 -23.18 -2.41 -5.48
C MET A 115 -23.18 -3.91 -5.74
N ILE A 116 -22.02 -4.54 -5.82
CA ILE A 116 -21.90 -6.00 -6.00
C ILE A 116 -22.58 -6.74 -4.84
N LYS A 117 -22.38 -6.26 -3.60
CA LYS A 117 -23.04 -6.85 -2.44
C LYS A 117 -24.56 -6.76 -2.55
N GLN A 118 -25.09 -5.61 -2.92
CA GLN A 118 -26.55 -5.41 -3.10
C GLN A 118 -27.10 -6.29 -4.22
N LEU A 119 -26.41 -6.38 -5.36
CA LEU A 119 -26.81 -7.27 -6.46
C LEU A 119 -26.83 -8.75 -6.05
N LYS A 120 -25.89 -9.17 -5.19
CA LYS A 120 -25.85 -10.56 -4.71
C LYS A 120 -26.91 -10.88 -3.66
N THR A 121 -27.24 -9.92 -2.79
CA THR A 121 -28.11 -10.13 -1.63
C THR A 121 -29.58 -9.78 -1.90
N ASN A 122 -29.85 -8.84 -2.79
CA ASN A 122 -31.22 -8.41 -3.11
C ASN A 122 -31.86 -9.34 -4.16
N LYS A 123 -32.72 -10.25 -3.69
CA LYS A 123 -33.42 -11.20 -4.54
C LYS A 123 -34.34 -10.52 -5.55
N VAL A 124 -35.00 -9.43 -5.16
CA VAL A 124 -35.92 -8.67 -6.03
C VAL A 124 -35.16 -8.02 -7.18
N LEU A 125 -34.05 -7.37 -6.87
CA LEU A 125 -33.19 -6.76 -7.88
C LEU A 125 -32.58 -7.81 -8.82
N LYS A 126 -32.18 -8.97 -8.28
CA LYS A 126 -31.67 -10.08 -9.08
C LYS A 126 -32.70 -10.64 -10.04
N LEU A 127 -33.95 -10.79 -9.60
CA LEU A 127 -35.07 -11.25 -10.46
C LEU A 127 -35.39 -10.19 -11.54
N ALA A 128 -35.45 -8.93 -11.18
CA ALA A 128 -35.69 -7.83 -12.12
C ALA A 128 -34.59 -7.72 -13.20
N LEU A 129 -33.35 -8.00 -12.85
CA LEU A 129 -32.24 -7.99 -13.82
C LEU A 129 -32.18 -9.26 -14.70
N GLN A 130 -32.88 -10.34 -14.34
CA GLN A 130 -33.02 -11.53 -15.17
C GLN A 130 -34.09 -11.34 -16.28
N ASP A 131 -35.04 -10.45 -16.06
CA ASP A 131 -36.02 -10.08 -17.07
C ASP A 131 -35.44 -9.02 -18.01
N PRO A 132 -35.33 -9.29 -19.34
CA PRO A 132 -34.76 -8.36 -20.30
C PRO A 132 -35.49 -7.01 -20.39
N GLU A 133 -36.81 -6.99 -20.24
CA GLU A 133 -37.59 -5.76 -20.29
C GLU A 133 -37.42 -4.92 -19.03
N ALA A 134 -37.48 -5.55 -17.85
CA ALA A 134 -37.23 -4.90 -16.58
C ALA A 134 -35.81 -4.34 -16.50
N LYS A 135 -34.82 -5.09 -16.99
CA LYS A 135 -33.42 -4.63 -17.07
C LYS A 135 -33.28 -3.38 -17.92
N LYS A 136 -33.94 -3.34 -19.10
CA LYS A 136 -33.89 -2.19 -20.01
C LYS A 136 -34.52 -0.96 -19.36
N SER A 137 -35.68 -1.09 -18.73
CA SER A 137 -36.35 -0.01 -18.03
C SER A 137 -35.50 0.55 -16.87
N ILE A 138 -34.85 -0.31 -16.09
CA ILE A 138 -33.94 0.11 -15.01
C ILE A 138 -32.75 0.90 -15.57
N ILE A 139 -32.14 0.45 -16.67
CA ILE A 139 -31.02 1.16 -17.31
C ILE A 139 -31.46 2.53 -17.79
N GLU A 140 -32.60 2.64 -18.49
CA GLU A 140 -33.16 3.92 -18.97
C GLU A 140 -33.42 4.88 -17.82
N THR A 141 -33.99 4.38 -16.73
CA THR A 141 -34.25 5.19 -15.53
C THR A 141 -32.93 5.69 -14.90
N LEU A 142 -31.91 4.84 -14.79
CA LEU A 142 -30.62 5.24 -14.26
C LEU A 142 -29.91 6.27 -15.16
N GLU A 143 -29.97 6.11 -16.46
CA GLU A 143 -29.41 7.08 -17.41
C GLU A 143 -30.10 8.44 -17.32
N THR A 144 -31.44 8.45 -17.12
CA THR A 144 -32.18 9.67 -16.91
C THR A 144 -31.79 10.38 -15.61
N LEU A 145 -31.68 9.63 -14.52
CA LEU A 145 -31.21 10.17 -13.23
C LEU A 145 -29.79 10.73 -13.30
N ILE A 146 -28.87 10.07 -14.01
CA ILE A 146 -27.52 10.58 -14.21
C ILE A 146 -27.55 11.91 -14.96
N LYS A 147 -28.36 12.03 -16.02
CA LYS A 147 -28.52 13.28 -16.77
C LYS A 147 -29.09 14.41 -15.93
N GLU A 148 -30.04 14.10 -15.05
CA GLU A 148 -30.64 15.08 -14.14
C GLU A 148 -29.62 15.59 -13.12
N ILE A 149 -28.80 14.69 -12.56
CA ILE A 149 -27.72 15.05 -11.61
C ILE A 149 -26.67 15.95 -12.30
N ASP A 150 -26.21 15.56 -13.50
CA ASP A 150 -25.24 16.34 -14.27
C ASP A 150 -25.73 17.74 -14.67
N GLN A 151 -27.06 17.93 -14.75
CA GLN A 151 -27.67 19.25 -15.01
C GLN A 151 -27.79 20.10 -13.75
N THR A 152 -27.85 19.47 -12.57
CA THR A 152 -28.02 20.18 -11.29
C THR A 152 -26.68 20.69 -10.75
N ASP A 153 -25.56 20.12 -11.17
CA ASP A 153 -24.20 20.49 -10.77
C ASP A 153 -23.59 21.62 -11.65
N LYS A 154 -24.38 22.24 -12.52
CA LYS A 154 -24.00 23.45 -13.30
C LYS A 154 -24.69 24.69 -12.74
#